data_77c3c99a3698e962438d48c28656f24a
#
_entry.id   77c3c99a3698e962438d48c28656f24a
#
_cell.length_a   1.000
_cell.length_b   1.000
_cell.length_c   1.000
_cell.angle_alpha   90.00
_cell.angle_beta   90.00
_cell.angle_gamma   90.00
#
_symmetry.space_group_name_H-M   'P 1'
#
loop_
_entity.id
_entity.type
_entity.pdbx_description
1 polymer ?
#
loop_
_entity_poly.entity_id
_entity_poly.type
_entity_poly.pdbx_seq_one_letter_code
_entity_poly.pdbx_strand_id
1 'polypeptide(L)'
;MSQSELERLTRAYTQAMHDVFGPDKDIPAPDMGTGPNQMAWLMDEYSRAKGTTVNAVVTGKPIILGGSVGRIEATGRGVMVSTLSALTKMKINPFKATVAIQGFGNVGSWAAQLLKERGCTVVAISDVTGGYFNKDGIDVGKAITHKNENNGSLENFKGGKKISNEELLTMEVDVLIPAALENTITEKNANKIKAKLIVEGANGPTSHEADPILEKKGIVAVPDILANAGGVIVSYFEWVQNRLGFKWTKNRVYRRSDSIIKQAFNNVFAISRKYNISLRTAAYIAAIDKVSRTYRYRDGSFTFQKNDEDS
;
A
#
# COMPACT_ATOMS: atom_id res chain seq x y z
N MET A 1 -13.64 17.48 15.31
CA MET A 1 -13.14 18.72 14.69
C MET A 1 -13.97 19.05 13.45
N SER A 2 -14.48 20.27 13.30
CA SER A 2 -15.15 20.73 12.08
C SER A 2 -14.12 20.95 10.96
N GLN A 3 -14.58 21.04 9.71
CA GLN A 3 -13.69 21.30 8.58
C GLN A 3 -12.95 22.65 8.72
N SER A 4 -13.60 23.67 9.24
CA SER A 4 -12.98 24.98 9.46
C SER A 4 -11.94 24.98 10.61
N GLU A 5 -12.13 24.16 11.63
CA GLU A 5 -11.12 23.97 12.69
C GLU A 5 -9.90 23.22 12.13
N LEU A 6 -10.15 22.18 11.32
CA LEU A 6 -9.09 21.39 10.69
C LEU A 6 -8.28 22.23 9.68
N GLU A 7 -8.93 23.14 8.95
CA GLU A 7 -8.25 24.08 8.07
C GLU A 7 -7.34 25.02 8.87
N ARG A 8 -7.86 25.67 9.91
CA ARG A 8 -7.05 26.56 10.75
C ARG A 8 -5.86 25.83 11.37
N LEU A 9 -6.08 24.62 11.87
CA LEU A 9 -5.01 23.81 12.45
C LEU A 9 -3.94 23.47 11.39
N THR A 10 -4.36 23.05 10.18
CA THR A 10 -3.43 22.71 9.09
C THR A 10 -2.61 23.92 8.68
N ARG A 11 -3.23 25.10 8.55
CA ARG A 11 -2.51 26.34 8.20
C ARG A 11 -1.53 26.75 9.29
N ALA A 12 -1.96 26.74 10.56
CA ALA A 12 -1.09 27.08 11.70
C ALA A 12 0.10 26.10 11.82
N TYR A 13 -0.16 24.80 11.62
CA TYR A 13 0.89 23.78 11.57
C TYR A 13 1.88 24.05 10.42
N THR A 14 1.38 24.44 9.24
CA THR A 14 2.24 24.75 8.09
C THR A 14 3.11 25.97 8.36
N GLN A 15 2.58 27.02 9.03
CA GLN A 15 3.37 28.18 9.42
C GLN A 15 4.48 27.81 10.41
N ALA A 16 4.17 26.99 11.42
CA ALA A 16 5.14 26.55 12.41
C ALA A 16 6.26 25.68 11.79
N MET A 17 5.94 24.90 10.74
CA MET A 17 6.86 23.96 10.10
C MET A 17 7.46 24.48 8.79
N HIS A 18 7.25 25.75 8.46
CA HIS A 18 7.58 26.28 7.13
C HIS A 18 9.08 26.21 6.77
N ASP A 19 9.96 26.24 7.76
CA ASP A 19 11.41 26.09 7.57
C ASP A 19 11.85 24.64 7.39
N VAL A 20 11.05 23.68 7.83
CA VAL A 20 11.28 22.23 7.70
C VAL A 20 10.75 21.74 6.35
N PHE A 21 9.56 22.20 5.96
CA PHE A 21 8.96 21.80 4.69
C PHE A 21 9.60 22.47 3.48
N GLY A 22 9.55 21.78 2.34
CA GLY A 22 10.00 22.33 1.06
C GLY A 22 10.17 21.27 -0.01
N PRO A 23 10.13 21.68 -1.30
CA PRO A 23 10.36 20.74 -2.42
C PRO A 23 11.69 20.01 -2.40
N ASP A 24 12.68 20.57 -1.70
CA ASP A 24 14.04 20.03 -1.57
C ASP A 24 14.37 19.68 -0.09
N LYS A 25 13.35 19.64 0.76
CA LYS A 25 13.40 19.31 2.19
C LYS A 25 12.39 18.21 2.50
N ASP A 26 11.66 18.33 3.60
CA ASP A 26 10.60 17.39 3.95
C ASP A 26 9.32 17.68 3.18
N ILE A 27 8.74 16.64 2.59
CA ILE A 27 7.54 16.72 1.74
C ILE A 27 6.40 15.99 2.44
N PRO A 28 5.44 16.70 3.07
CA PRO A 28 4.29 16.09 3.70
C PRO A 28 3.39 15.34 2.72
N ALA A 29 2.67 14.35 3.24
CA ALA A 29 1.65 13.58 2.54
C ALA A 29 0.46 13.31 3.47
N PRO A 30 -0.73 12.97 2.95
CA PRO A 30 -1.88 12.68 3.79
C PRO A 30 -1.74 11.32 4.51
N ASP A 31 -2.26 11.27 5.72
CA ASP A 31 -2.37 10.07 6.55
C ASP A 31 -3.79 9.98 7.14
N MET A 32 -4.00 9.11 8.15
CA MET A 32 -5.31 8.93 8.79
C MET A 32 -5.88 10.28 9.27
N GLY A 33 -7.14 10.52 8.93
CA GLY A 33 -7.84 11.77 9.28
C GLY A 33 -7.51 12.97 8.38
N THR A 34 -6.62 12.83 7.41
CA THR A 34 -6.27 13.87 6.45
C THR A 34 -6.45 13.40 5.00
N GLY A 35 -6.54 14.34 4.07
CA GLY A 35 -6.77 14.04 2.67
C GLY A 35 -6.43 15.21 1.73
N PRO A 36 -6.95 15.19 0.51
CA PRO A 36 -6.62 16.19 -0.49
C PRO A 36 -6.86 17.65 -0.07
N ASN A 37 -7.90 17.90 0.74
CA ASN A 37 -8.22 19.24 1.21
C ASN A 37 -7.13 19.80 2.14
N GLN A 38 -6.67 19.00 3.12
CA GLN A 38 -5.59 19.39 4.02
C GLN A 38 -4.29 19.65 3.24
N MET A 39 -4.01 18.82 2.25
CA MET A 39 -2.83 19.01 1.39
C MET A 39 -2.94 20.27 0.52
N ALA A 40 -4.15 20.63 0.10
CA ALA A 40 -4.40 21.91 -0.59
C ALA A 40 -4.15 23.11 0.33
N TRP A 41 -4.65 23.08 1.57
CA TRP A 41 -4.43 24.16 2.55
C TRP A 41 -2.96 24.30 2.96
N LEU A 42 -2.26 23.16 3.09
CA LEU A 42 -0.82 23.16 3.38
C LEU A 42 -0.03 23.81 2.24
N MET A 43 -0.31 23.42 1.00
CA MET A 43 0.32 24.00 -0.18
C MET A 43 0.04 25.51 -0.30
N ASP A 44 -1.21 25.93 -0.10
CA ASP A 44 -1.62 27.33 -0.17
C ASP A 44 -0.91 28.18 0.89
N GLU A 45 -0.90 27.72 2.15
CA GLU A 45 -0.25 28.42 3.24
C GLU A 45 1.26 28.54 3.07
N TYR A 46 1.92 27.45 2.66
CA TYR A 46 3.34 27.48 2.36
C TYR A 46 3.66 28.43 1.19
N SER A 47 2.83 28.41 0.16
CA SER A 47 2.99 29.29 -1.00
C SER A 47 2.83 30.77 -0.66
N ARG A 48 1.89 31.10 0.24
CA ARG A 48 1.73 32.48 0.78
C ARG A 48 2.99 32.95 1.48
N ALA A 49 3.57 32.13 2.35
CA ALA A 49 4.80 32.45 3.07
C ALA A 49 6.00 32.65 2.12
N LYS A 50 6.03 31.92 1.00
CA LYS A 50 7.09 32.03 -0.02
C LYS A 50 6.86 33.14 -1.07
N GLY A 51 5.64 33.71 -1.13
CA GLY A 51 5.27 34.72 -2.14
C GLY A 51 5.15 34.18 -3.57
N THR A 52 5.12 32.85 -3.74
CA THR A 52 4.97 32.18 -5.03
C THR A 52 4.31 30.82 -4.86
N THR A 53 3.64 30.32 -5.91
CA THR A 53 3.02 28.99 -5.86
C THR A 53 4.07 27.88 -5.88
N VAL A 54 4.07 27.04 -4.87
CA VAL A 54 5.01 25.92 -4.68
C VAL A 54 4.28 24.60 -4.64
N ASN A 55 3.89 24.06 -5.80
CA ASN A 55 3.09 22.84 -5.90
C ASN A 55 3.82 21.59 -5.37
N ALA A 56 5.14 21.56 -5.46
CA ALA A 56 5.95 20.39 -5.08
C ALA A 56 6.22 20.26 -3.57
N VAL A 57 5.69 21.17 -2.72
CA VAL A 57 5.92 21.14 -1.28
C VAL A 57 5.21 19.98 -0.57
N VAL A 58 4.15 19.44 -1.17
CA VAL A 58 3.31 18.41 -0.56
C VAL A 58 2.77 17.48 -1.63
N THR A 59 2.45 16.24 -1.28
CA THR A 59 1.82 15.27 -2.20
C THR A 59 0.44 14.85 -1.69
N GLY A 60 -0.37 14.24 -2.57
CA GLY A 60 -1.75 13.87 -2.25
C GLY A 60 -2.76 15.01 -2.43
N LYS A 61 -2.40 16.05 -3.17
CA LYS A 61 -3.26 17.19 -3.50
C LYS A 61 -4.41 16.81 -4.45
N PRO A 62 -5.47 17.64 -4.52
CA PRO A 62 -6.42 17.59 -5.63
C PRO A 62 -5.69 17.68 -6.99
N ILE A 63 -6.21 16.95 -7.99
CA ILE A 63 -5.62 16.91 -9.35
C ILE A 63 -5.48 18.31 -9.97
N ILE A 64 -6.47 19.18 -9.72
CA ILE A 64 -6.47 20.57 -10.22
C ILE A 64 -5.29 21.39 -9.66
N LEU A 65 -4.82 21.06 -8.45
CA LEU A 65 -3.68 21.71 -7.76
C LEU A 65 -2.35 20.97 -7.99
N GLY A 66 -2.27 20.14 -9.01
CA GLY A 66 -1.04 19.40 -9.33
C GLY A 66 -0.95 18.01 -8.72
N GLY A 67 -2.04 17.48 -8.17
CA GLY A 67 -2.13 16.08 -7.73
C GLY A 67 -1.93 15.09 -8.89
N SER A 68 -1.41 13.91 -8.61
CA SER A 68 -1.19 12.88 -9.64
C SER A 68 -2.43 12.01 -9.85
N VAL A 69 -2.79 11.80 -11.11
CA VAL A 69 -3.74 10.74 -11.47
C VAL A 69 -3.20 9.38 -11.01
N GLY A 70 -4.10 8.48 -10.61
CA GLY A 70 -3.70 7.15 -10.14
C GLY A 70 -3.29 7.09 -8.66
N ARG A 71 -3.33 8.21 -7.90
CA ARG A 71 -2.94 8.23 -6.48
C ARG A 71 -3.95 7.49 -5.59
N ILE A 72 -5.25 7.60 -5.89
CA ILE A 72 -6.32 7.03 -5.06
C ILE A 72 -6.21 5.51 -5.00
N GLU A 73 -6.00 4.86 -6.14
CA GLU A 73 -5.89 3.41 -6.27
C GLU A 73 -4.46 2.87 -6.08
N ALA A 74 -3.47 3.74 -5.92
CA ALA A 74 -2.05 3.37 -5.99
C ALA A 74 -1.64 2.29 -4.99
N THR A 75 -2.10 2.38 -3.74
CA THR A 75 -1.76 1.40 -2.70
C THR A 75 -2.40 0.04 -3.00
N GLY A 76 -3.71 0.01 -3.32
CA GLY A 76 -4.38 -1.23 -3.72
C GLY A 76 -3.80 -1.83 -5.01
N ARG A 77 -3.30 -0.97 -5.92
CA ARG A 77 -2.56 -1.42 -7.11
C ARG A 77 -1.23 -2.07 -6.74
N GLY A 78 -0.50 -1.53 -5.78
CA GLY A 78 0.72 -2.15 -5.24
C GLY A 78 0.46 -3.54 -4.69
N VAL A 79 -0.59 -3.67 -3.88
CA VAL A 79 -1.05 -4.97 -3.35
C VAL A 79 -1.37 -5.95 -4.49
N MET A 80 -2.12 -5.51 -5.51
CA MET A 80 -2.43 -6.35 -6.68
C MET A 80 -1.17 -6.82 -7.41
N VAL A 81 -0.22 -5.91 -7.70
CA VAL A 81 1.02 -6.25 -8.43
C VAL A 81 1.87 -7.23 -7.62
N SER A 82 1.98 -7.01 -6.31
CA SER A 82 2.71 -7.90 -5.39
C SER A 82 2.05 -9.28 -5.29
N THR A 83 0.71 -9.32 -5.21
CA THR A 83 -0.06 -10.57 -5.22
C THR A 83 0.21 -11.39 -6.48
N LEU A 84 0.06 -10.78 -7.65
CA LEU A 84 0.29 -11.47 -8.93
C LEU A 84 1.74 -11.95 -9.09
N SER A 85 2.69 -11.15 -8.62
CA SER A 85 4.11 -11.52 -8.63
C SER A 85 4.38 -12.73 -7.73
N ALA A 86 3.81 -12.76 -6.52
CA ALA A 86 3.92 -13.89 -5.61
C ALA A 86 3.24 -15.15 -6.15
N LEU A 87 2.00 -15.05 -6.65
CA LEU A 87 1.29 -16.17 -7.28
C LEU A 87 2.10 -16.79 -8.42
N THR A 88 2.74 -15.95 -9.26
CA THR A 88 3.63 -16.41 -10.34
C THR A 88 4.81 -17.21 -9.80
N LYS A 89 5.49 -16.73 -8.74
CA LYS A 89 6.61 -17.45 -8.12
C LYS A 89 6.18 -18.75 -7.43
N MET A 90 4.95 -18.78 -6.90
CA MET A 90 4.34 -19.97 -6.29
C MET A 90 3.72 -20.92 -7.32
N LYS A 91 3.73 -20.58 -8.62
CA LYS A 91 3.11 -21.35 -9.73
C LYS A 91 1.58 -21.53 -9.53
N ILE A 92 0.92 -20.58 -8.89
CA ILE A 92 -0.53 -20.56 -8.73
C ILE A 92 -1.11 -19.70 -9.85
N ASN A 93 -2.08 -20.27 -10.60
CA ASN A 93 -2.74 -19.56 -11.69
C ASN A 93 -3.68 -18.47 -11.12
N PRO A 94 -3.46 -17.18 -11.43
CA PRO A 94 -4.33 -16.09 -10.94
C PRO A 94 -5.82 -16.29 -11.27
N PHE A 95 -6.15 -16.87 -12.45
CA PHE A 95 -7.54 -17.13 -12.87
C PHE A 95 -8.25 -18.21 -12.05
N LYS A 96 -7.55 -18.91 -11.18
CA LYS A 96 -8.10 -19.90 -10.26
C LYS A 96 -7.88 -19.53 -8.78
N ALA A 97 -7.12 -18.45 -8.54
CA ALA A 97 -6.76 -18.04 -7.20
C ALA A 97 -7.95 -17.42 -6.46
N THR A 98 -8.24 -17.93 -5.28
CA THR A 98 -9.23 -17.39 -4.35
C THR A 98 -8.59 -16.36 -3.42
N VAL A 99 -9.28 -15.25 -3.19
CA VAL A 99 -8.77 -14.11 -2.40
C VAL A 99 -9.76 -13.73 -1.32
N ALA A 100 -9.29 -13.63 -0.08
CA ALA A 100 -10.02 -13.04 1.04
C ALA A 100 -9.35 -11.72 1.44
N ILE A 101 -10.14 -10.65 1.63
CA ILE A 101 -9.62 -9.31 1.94
C ILE A 101 -10.27 -8.81 3.23
N GLN A 102 -9.47 -8.62 4.27
CA GLN A 102 -9.92 -8.00 5.50
C GLN A 102 -9.67 -6.49 5.44
N GLY A 103 -10.72 -5.73 5.64
CA GLY A 103 -10.70 -4.28 5.48
C GLY A 103 -11.09 -3.86 4.06
N PHE A 104 -12.31 -3.33 3.91
CA PHE A 104 -12.82 -2.84 2.62
C PHE A 104 -12.75 -1.31 2.52
N GLY A 105 -11.68 -0.74 3.12
CA GLY A 105 -11.30 0.67 3.02
C GLY A 105 -10.79 1.05 1.62
N ASN A 106 -9.97 2.10 1.54
CA ASN A 106 -9.37 2.52 0.27
C ASN A 106 -8.48 1.42 -0.32
N VAL A 107 -7.56 0.86 0.46
CA VAL A 107 -6.61 -0.16 -0.01
C VAL A 107 -7.31 -1.44 -0.42
N GLY A 108 -8.16 -1.99 0.48
CA GLY A 108 -8.82 -3.28 0.24
C GLY A 108 -9.84 -3.25 -0.90
N SER A 109 -10.62 -2.18 -1.04
CA SER A 109 -11.60 -2.07 -2.13
C SER A 109 -10.92 -1.98 -3.50
N TRP A 110 -9.84 -1.20 -3.62
CA TRP A 110 -9.06 -1.14 -4.87
C TRP A 110 -8.29 -2.43 -5.15
N ALA A 111 -7.72 -3.07 -4.13
CA ALA A 111 -7.09 -4.38 -4.31
C ALA A 111 -8.10 -5.43 -4.80
N ALA A 112 -9.30 -5.47 -4.21
CA ALA A 112 -10.39 -6.36 -4.63
C ALA A 112 -10.78 -6.15 -6.09
N GLN A 113 -11.02 -4.89 -6.48
CA GLN A 113 -11.40 -4.55 -7.84
C GLN A 113 -10.32 -4.95 -8.85
N LEU A 114 -9.08 -4.53 -8.59
CA LEU A 114 -7.97 -4.77 -9.50
C LEU A 114 -7.60 -6.25 -9.62
N LEU A 115 -7.68 -7.03 -8.53
CA LEU A 115 -7.46 -8.48 -8.56
C LEU A 115 -8.58 -9.20 -9.34
N LYS A 116 -9.84 -8.80 -9.17
CA LYS A 116 -10.96 -9.30 -9.97
C LYS A 116 -10.75 -9.02 -11.46
N GLU A 117 -10.32 -7.82 -11.83
CA GLU A 117 -9.99 -7.45 -13.22
C GLU A 117 -8.84 -8.30 -13.80
N ARG A 118 -7.99 -8.88 -12.95
CA ARG A 118 -6.88 -9.79 -13.32
C ARG A 118 -7.25 -11.26 -13.26
N GLY A 119 -8.55 -11.58 -13.03
CA GLY A 119 -9.09 -12.92 -13.07
C GLY A 119 -9.10 -13.67 -11.75
N CYS A 120 -8.62 -13.09 -10.64
CA CYS A 120 -8.76 -13.70 -9.33
C CYS A 120 -10.22 -13.69 -8.87
N THR A 121 -10.61 -14.70 -8.08
CA THR A 121 -11.93 -14.78 -7.47
C THR A 121 -11.87 -14.23 -6.04
N VAL A 122 -12.41 -13.03 -5.83
CA VAL A 122 -12.54 -12.45 -4.49
C VAL A 122 -13.72 -13.12 -3.79
N VAL A 123 -13.45 -14.06 -2.91
CA VAL A 123 -14.48 -14.88 -2.24
C VAL A 123 -14.97 -14.28 -0.92
N ALA A 124 -14.15 -13.45 -0.26
CA ALA A 124 -14.55 -12.81 0.99
C ALA A 124 -13.99 -11.38 1.09
N ILE A 125 -14.81 -10.51 1.68
CA ILE A 125 -14.44 -9.13 2.04
C ILE A 125 -14.99 -8.82 3.42
N SER A 126 -14.36 -7.91 4.18
CA SER A 126 -14.90 -7.47 5.46
C SER A 126 -14.55 -6.02 5.78
N ASP A 127 -15.29 -5.44 6.69
CA ASP A 127 -14.98 -4.19 7.38
C ASP A 127 -15.14 -4.34 8.91
N VAL A 128 -15.28 -3.22 9.62
CA VAL A 128 -15.46 -3.22 11.09
C VAL A 128 -16.79 -3.84 11.53
N THR A 129 -17.78 -3.92 10.65
CA THR A 129 -19.13 -4.48 10.94
C THR A 129 -19.21 -5.99 10.73
N GLY A 130 -18.17 -6.60 10.17
CA GLY A 130 -18.05 -8.01 9.85
C GLY A 130 -17.72 -8.26 8.39
N GLY A 131 -17.83 -9.52 7.96
CA GLY A 131 -17.47 -9.94 6.63
C GLY A 131 -18.62 -10.58 5.86
N TYR A 132 -18.39 -10.76 4.56
CA TYR A 132 -19.29 -11.43 3.63
C TYR A 132 -18.49 -12.41 2.79
N PHE A 133 -19.01 -13.62 2.67
CA PHE A 133 -18.42 -14.73 1.91
C PHE A 133 -19.35 -15.20 0.80
N ASN A 134 -18.78 -15.40 -0.38
CA ASN A 134 -19.45 -16.08 -1.50
C ASN A 134 -18.41 -16.96 -2.21
N LYS A 135 -18.62 -18.28 -2.22
CA LYS A 135 -17.72 -19.25 -2.87
C LYS A 135 -17.52 -19.00 -4.36
N ASP A 136 -18.55 -18.46 -5.02
CA ASP A 136 -18.55 -18.19 -6.46
C ASP A 136 -17.99 -16.77 -6.78
N GLY A 137 -17.57 -16.03 -5.73
CA GLY A 137 -17.02 -14.70 -5.79
C GLY A 137 -18.00 -13.61 -5.39
N ILE A 138 -17.49 -12.63 -4.65
CA ILE A 138 -18.21 -11.40 -4.31
C ILE A 138 -18.31 -10.51 -5.55
N ASP A 139 -19.49 -9.93 -5.78
CA ASP A 139 -19.62 -8.83 -6.74
C ASP A 139 -19.00 -7.55 -6.15
N VAL A 140 -17.72 -7.37 -6.45
CA VAL A 140 -16.92 -6.24 -5.91
C VAL A 140 -17.51 -4.89 -6.32
N GLY A 141 -18.06 -4.79 -7.53
CA GLY A 141 -18.72 -3.55 -7.99
C GLY A 141 -19.92 -3.19 -7.12
N LYS A 142 -20.81 -4.17 -6.87
CA LYS A 142 -21.97 -3.98 -5.96
C LYS A 142 -21.53 -3.68 -4.52
N ALA A 143 -20.46 -4.31 -4.04
CA ALA A 143 -19.92 -4.05 -2.70
C ALA A 143 -19.41 -2.60 -2.58
N ILE A 144 -18.71 -2.07 -3.58
CA ILE A 144 -18.25 -0.68 -3.63
C ILE A 144 -19.44 0.29 -3.66
N THR A 145 -20.44 0.03 -4.51
CA THR A 145 -21.65 0.86 -4.59
C THR A 145 -22.37 0.87 -3.24
N HIS A 146 -22.61 -0.31 -2.66
CA HIS A 146 -23.25 -0.43 -1.35
C HIS A 146 -22.51 0.34 -0.26
N LYS A 147 -21.19 0.20 -0.18
CA LYS A 147 -20.33 0.94 0.76
C LYS A 147 -20.50 2.45 0.60
N ASN A 148 -20.50 2.96 -0.64
CA ASN A 148 -20.61 4.40 -0.92
C ASN A 148 -21.98 4.95 -0.52
N GLU A 149 -23.05 4.17 -0.64
CA GLU A 149 -24.42 4.51 -0.27
C GLU A 149 -24.68 4.37 1.25
N ASN A 150 -23.81 3.62 1.97
CA ASN A 150 -23.96 3.32 3.40
C ASN A 150 -22.82 3.91 4.25
N ASN A 151 -22.48 5.16 4.04
CA ASN A 151 -21.50 5.91 4.83
C ASN A 151 -20.14 5.19 4.99
N GLY A 152 -19.74 4.46 3.96
CA GLY A 152 -18.45 3.73 3.96
C GLY A 152 -18.49 2.34 4.59
N SER A 153 -19.68 1.83 4.98
CA SER A 153 -19.87 0.53 5.62
C SER A 153 -20.39 -0.55 4.67
N LEU A 154 -19.96 -1.80 4.94
CA LEU A 154 -20.53 -3.00 4.33
C LEU A 154 -21.74 -3.54 5.08
N GLU A 155 -22.17 -2.90 6.17
CA GLU A 155 -23.31 -3.38 6.95
C GLU A 155 -24.53 -3.66 6.07
N ASN A 156 -25.18 -4.82 6.30
CA ASN A 156 -26.34 -5.29 5.52
C ASN A 156 -26.09 -5.51 4.01
N PHE A 157 -24.85 -5.66 3.56
CA PHE A 157 -24.54 -6.05 2.19
C PHE A 157 -25.13 -7.43 1.86
N LYS A 158 -25.84 -7.53 0.74
CA LYS A 158 -26.57 -8.76 0.34
C LYS A 158 -25.80 -9.63 -0.68
N GLY A 159 -24.52 -9.38 -0.87
CA GLY A 159 -23.70 -10.08 -1.88
C GLY A 159 -23.02 -11.37 -1.41
N GLY A 160 -23.35 -11.89 -0.22
CA GLY A 160 -22.79 -13.11 0.33
C GLY A 160 -23.33 -13.49 1.70
N LYS A 161 -22.90 -14.63 2.22
CA LYS A 161 -23.20 -15.07 3.58
C LYS A 161 -22.40 -14.21 4.57
N LYS A 162 -23.06 -13.68 5.61
CA LYS A 162 -22.40 -12.93 6.68
C LYS A 162 -21.45 -13.86 7.46
N ILE A 163 -20.24 -13.39 7.72
CA ILE A 163 -19.18 -14.06 8.48
C ILE A 163 -18.51 -13.06 9.44
N SER A 164 -17.81 -13.55 10.43
CA SER A 164 -16.97 -12.74 11.30
C SER A 164 -15.62 -12.40 10.63
N ASN A 165 -14.91 -11.41 11.19
CA ASN A 165 -13.52 -11.13 10.77
C ASN A 165 -12.56 -12.29 11.09
N GLU A 166 -12.80 -13.04 12.18
CA GLU A 166 -12.00 -14.23 12.53
C GLU A 166 -12.23 -15.36 11.51
N GLU A 167 -13.46 -15.62 11.10
CA GLU A 167 -13.79 -16.60 10.06
C GLU A 167 -13.12 -16.23 8.73
N LEU A 168 -13.09 -14.93 8.35
CA LEU A 168 -12.40 -14.48 7.14
C LEU A 168 -10.89 -14.73 7.23
N LEU A 169 -10.25 -14.33 8.32
CA LEU A 169 -8.81 -14.49 8.50
C LEU A 169 -8.36 -15.95 8.47
N THR A 170 -9.19 -16.85 9.00
CA THR A 170 -8.87 -18.28 9.11
C THR A 170 -9.41 -19.13 7.94
N MET A 171 -9.96 -18.46 6.92
CA MET A 171 -10.53 -19.13 5.75
C MET A 171 -9.46 -19.83 4.91
N GLU A 172 -9.82 -20.97 4.35
CA GLU A 172 -8.95 -21.65 3.38
C GLU A 172 -9.06 -20.98 2.01
N VAL A 173 -8.04 -20.19 1.67
CA VAL A 173 -7.93 -19.44 0.40
C VAL A 173 -6.51 -19.48 -0.10
N ASP A 174 -6.31 -19.15 -1.37
CA ASP A 174 -4.96 -19.01 -1.91
C ASP A 174 -4.29 -17.75 -1.38
N VAL A 175 -5.02 -16.64 -1.27
CA VAL A 175 -4.49 -15.33 -0.86
C VAL A 175 -5.34 -14.71 0.23
N LEU A 176 -4.70 -14.30 1.32
CA LEU A 176 -5.27 -13.45 2.36
C LEU A 176 -4.63 -12.06 2.30
N ILE A 177 -5.44 -11.02 2.26
CA ILE A 177 -4.98 -9.63 2.24
C ILE A 177 -5.50 -8.91 3.49
N PRO A 178 -4.70 -8.80 4.56
CA PRO A 178 -5.01 -7.94 5.69
C PRO A 178 -4.76 -6.48 5.29
N ALA A 179 -5.85 -5.71 5.13
CA ALA A 179 -5.84 -4.32 4.67
C ALA A 179 -6.64 -3.38 5.60
N ALA A 180 -6.82 -3.78 6.87
CA ALA A 180 -7.56 -3.01 7.88
C ALA A 180 -6.61 -2.29 8.85
N LEU A 181 -6.14 -2.98 9.87
CA LEU A 181 -5.37 -2.41 10.97
C LEU A 181 -4.08 -3.20 11.22
N GLU A 182 -3.19 -2.59 11.98
CA GLU A 182 -2.01 -3.27 12.54
C GLU A 182 -2.41 -4.41 13.49
N ASN A 183 -1.48 -5.36 13.71
CA ASN A 183 -1.64 -6.47 14.66
C ASN A 183 -2.93 -7.29 14.50
N THR A 184 -3.39 -7.45 13.27
CA THR A 184 -4.56 -8.27 12.93
C THR A 184 -4.23 -9.76 12.99
N ILE A 185 -3.02 -10.14 12.54
CA ILE A 185 -2.47 -11.50 12.63
C ILE A 185 -1.42 -11.47 13.72
N THR A 186 -1.69 -12.21 14.80
CA THR A 186 -0.85 -12.28 15.99
C THR A 186 -0.54 -13.74 16.34
N GLU A 187 0.31 -14.00 17.33
CA GLU A 187 0.58 -15.36 17.83
C GLU A 187 -0.69 -16.12 18.19
N LYS A 188 -1.76 -15.40 18.62
CA LYS A 188 -3.03 -16.02 19.07
C LYS A 188 -3.82 -16.65 17.93
N ASN A 189 -3.71 -16.12 16.71
CA ASN A 189 -4.48 -16.58 15.56
C ASN A 189 -3.63 -17.11 14.39
N ALA A 190 -2.32 -16.85 14.35
CA ALA A 190 -1.43 -17.29 13.28
C ALA A 190 -1.50 -18.81 13.02
N ASN A 191 -1.61 -19.63 14.07
CA ASN A 191 -1.77 -21.08 13.94
C ASN A 191 -3.07 -21.49 13.21
N LYS A 192 -4.12 -20.64 13.24
CA LYS A 192 -5.41 -20.90 12.59
C LYS A 192 -5.44 -20.46 11.11
N ILE A 193 -4.50 -19.62 10.66
CA ILE A 193 -4.43 -19.14 9.27
C ILE A 193 -4.23 -20.33 8.34
N LYS A 194 -5.04 -20.40 7.27
CA LYS A 194 -5.01 -21.48 6.26
C LYS A 194 -4.68 -20.99 4.86
N ALA A 195 -4.53 -19.68 4.68
CA ALA A 195 -4.11 -19.10 3.41
C ALA A 195 -2.71 -19.57 3.01
N LYS A 196 -2.47 -19.75 1.72
CA LYS A 196 -1.14 -20.11 1.19
C LYS A 196 -0.21 -18.90 1.10
N LEU A 197 -0.78 -17.75 0.83
CA LEU A 197 -0.11 -16.48 0.64
C LEU A 197 -0.79 -15.39 1.45
N ILE A 198 -0.03 -14.62 2.22
CA ILE A 198 -0.47 -13.36 2.84
C ILE A 198 0.17 -12.21 2.07
N VAL A 199 -0.61 -11.17 1.73
CA VAL A 199 -0.09 -9.94 1.12
C VAL A 199 -0.58 -8.75 1.93
N GLU A 200 0.33 -8.10 2.61
CA GLU A 200 0.02 -7.09 3.61
C GLU A 200 -0.36 -5.74 2.97
N GLY A 201 -1.65 -5.42 3.01
CA GLY A 201 -2.17 -4.15 2.51
C GLY A 201 -2.12 -3.01 3.54
N ALA A 202 -2.38 -3.32 4.82
CA ALA A 202 -2.21 -2.40 5.94
C ALA A 202 -0.73 -2.32 6.36
N ASN A 203 -0.38 -1.36 7.20
CA ASN A 203 0.93 -1.28 7.85
C ASN A 203 0.93 -2.19 9.10
N GLY A 204 1.95 -3.02 9.25
CA GLY A 204 2.14 -3.91 10.40
C GLY A 204 0.97 -4.83 10.72
N PRO A 205 0.25 -5.44 9.76
CA PRO A 205 -0.93 -6.24 10.05
C PRO A 205 -0.57 -7.58 10.69
N THR A 206 0.67 -8.04 10.52
CA THR A 206 1.22 -9.25 11.14
C THR A 206 2.21 -8.86 12.21
N SER A 207 1.99 -9.32 13.45
CA SER A 207 2.91 -9.07 14.54
C SER A 207 4.21 -9.86 14.36
N HIS A 208 5.29 -9.38 14.97
CA HIS A 208 6.60 -10.03 14.88
C HIS A 208 6.57 -11.49 15.42
N GLU A 209 5.79 -11.73 16.45
CA GLU A 209 5.64 -13.07 17.07
C GLU A 209 4.87 -14.04 16.18
N ALA A 210 4.05 -13.53 15.26
CA ALA A 210 3.30 -14.36 14.31
C ALA A 210 4.16 -14.84 13.14
N ASP A 211 5.16 -14.07 12.70
CA ASP A 211 6.01 -14.41 11.55
C ASP A 211 6.62 -15.82 11.64
N PRO A 212 7.30 -16.24 12.75
CA PRO A 212 7.87 -17.59 12.83
C PRO A 212 6.81 -18.71 12.78
N ILE A 213 5.60 -18.44 13.26
CA ILE A 213 4.49 -19.41 13.22
C ILE A 213 4.03 -19.61 11.77
N LEU A 214 3.87 -18.53 11.02
CA LEU A 214 3.48 -18.56 9.61
C LEU A 214 4.55 -19.24 8.75
N GLU A 215 5.83 -18.91 8.98
CA GLU A 215 6.96 -19.54 8.30
C GLU A 215 7.01 -21.05 8.52
N LYS A 216 6.86 -21.50 9.79
CA LYS A 216 6.81 -22.94 10.14
C LYS A 216 5.66 -23.67 9.45
N LYS A 217 4.56 -22.97 9.16
CA LYS A 217 3.41 -23.51 8.39
C LYS A 217 3.64 -23.48 6.88
N GLY A 218 4.74 -22.93 6.39
CA GLY A 218 5.02 -22.76 4.97
C GLY A 218 4.17 -21.67 4.28
N ILE A 219 3.57 -20.76 5.06
CA ILE A 219 2.79 -19.66 4.54
C ILE A 219 3.75 -18.55 4.08
N VAL A 220 3.65 -18.15 2.82
CA VAL A 220 4.45 -17.05 2.28
C VAL A 220 3.79 -15.72 2.65
N ALA A 221 4.54 -14.80 3.25
CA ALA A 221 4.06 -13.44 3.55
C ALA A 221 4.84 -12.41 2.73
N VAL A 222 4.15 -11.64 1.89
CA VAL A 222 4.70 -10.45 1.23
C VAL A 222 4.51 -9.28 2.18
N PRO A 223 5.59 -8.67 2.69
CA PRO A 223 5.51 -7.66 3.72
C PRO A 223 4.91 -6.34 3.19
N ASP A 224 4.34 -5.59 4.11
CA ASP A 224 3.70 -4.29 3.89
C ASP A 224 4.62 -3.29 3.18
N ILE A 225 5.86 -3.14 3.62
CA ILE A 225 6.87 -2.23 3.03
C ILE A 225 7.10 -2.46 1.53
N LEU A 226 6.76 -3.64 1.03
CA LEU A 226 6.80 -3.98 -0.39
C LEU A 226 5.41 -3.90 -1.03
N ALA A 227 4.40 -4.51 -0.40
CA ALA A 227 3.08 -4.69 -1.00
C ALA A 227 2.31 -3.37 -1.12
N ASN A 228 2.35 -2.50 -0.10
CA ASN A 228 1.60 -1.25 -0.07
C ASN A 228 2.40 -0.03 -0.59
N ALA A 229 3.62 -0.22 -1.06
CA ALA A 229 4.50 0.85 -1.55
C ALA A 229 3.94 1.65 -2.75
N GLY A 230 2.87 1.17 -3.41
CA GLY A 230 2.24 1.87 -4.53
C GLY A 230 1.84 3.32 -4.22
N GLY A 231 1.36 3.56 -3.00
CA GLY A 231 0.98 4.89 -2.53
C GLY A 231 2.14 5.87 -2.54
N VAL A 232 3.26 5.52 -1.90
CA VAL A 232 4.44 6.38 -1.82
C VAL A 232 5.12 6.54 -3.18
N ILE A 233 5.13 5.50 -4.03
CA ILE A 233 5.67 5.58 -5.41
C ILE A 233 4.90 6.64 -6.22
N VAL A 234 3.57 6.65 -6.17
CA VAL A 234 2.78 7.65 -6.90
C VAL A 234 2.87 9.04 -6.26
N SER A 235 3.05 9.12 -4.94
CA SER A 235 3.40 10.40 -4.27
C SER A 235 4.72 10.95 -4.80
N TYR A 236 5.75 10.13 -4.92
CA TYR A 236 7.02 10.53 -5.55
C TYR A 236 6.81 10.99 -7.00
N PHE A 237 5.97 10.30 -7.78
CA PHE A 237 5.64 10.74 -9.14
C PHE A 237 4.90 12.07 -9.18
N GLU A 238 4.04 12.35 -8.20
CA GLU A 238 3.38 13.65 -8.07
C GLU A 238 4.42 14.76 -7.86
N TRP A 239 5.37 14.55 -6.94
CA TRP A 239 6.47 15.48 -6.72
C TRP A 239 7.30 15.68 -7.99
N VAL A 240 7.70 14.62 -8.70
CA VAL A 240 8.44 14.70 -9.96
C VAL A 240 7.67 15.53 -10.99
N GLN A 241 6.37 15.28 -11.17
CA GLN A 241 5.52 16.01 -12.11
C GLN A 241 5.43 17.50 -11.76
N ASN A 242 5.31 17.82 -10.47
CA ASN A 242 5.27 19.22 -10.00
C ASN A 242 6.62 19.92 -10.17
N ARG A 243 7.75 19.22 -10.00
CA ARG A 243 9.10 19.77 -10.27
C ARG A 243 9.36 20.01 -11.74
N LEU A 244 8.86 19.13 -12.60
CA LEU A 244 9.03 19.25 -14.07
C LEU A 244 8.01 20.17 -14.74
N GLY A 245 6.92 20.54 -14.03
CA GLY A 245 5.82 21.31 -14.64
C GLY A 245 5.03 20.55 -15.70
N PHE A 246 5.12 19.21 -15.74
CA PHE A 246 4.51 18.37 -16.76
C PHE A 246 3.71 17.22 -16.19
N LYS A 247 2.42 17.11 -16.56
CA LYS A 247 1.51 16.05 -16.09
C LYS A 247 1.68 14.75 -16.90
N TRP A 248 1.65 13.62 -16.19
CA TRP A 248 1.66 12.31 -16.82
C TRP A 248 0.25 11.77 -17.01
N THR A 249 0.08 10.94 -18.04
CA THR A 249 -1.16 10.18 -18.23
C THR A 249 -1.27 9.07 -17.19
N LYS A 250 -2.49 8.66 -16.86
CA LYS A 250 -2.79 7.57 -15.92
C LYS A 250 -2.04 6.28 -16.30
N ASN A 251 -2.01 5.93 -17.59
CA ASN A 251 -1.29 4.76 -18.09
C ASN A 251 0.24 4.86 -17.87
N ARG A 252 0.83 6.06 -17.96
CA ARG A 252 2.26 6.26 -17.67
C ARG A 252 2.55 6.04 -16.19
N VAL A 253 1.71 6.60 -15.32
CA VAL A 253 1.81 6.39 -13.86
C VAL A 253 1.72 4.91 -13.53
N TYR A 254 0.72 4.21 -14.05
CA TYR A 254 0.51 2.79 -13.82
C TYR A 254 1.68 1.93 -14.26
N ARG A 255 2.13 2.07 -15.52
CA ARG A 255 3.23 1.27 -16.04
C ARG A 255 4.52 1.46 -15.24
N ARG A 256 4.82 2.69 -14.83
CA ARG A 256 6.01 2.98 -14.04
C ARG A 256 5.91 2.43 -12.63
N SER A 257 4.78 2.61 -11.93
CA SER A 257 4.59 2.05 -10.59
C SER A 257 4.63 0.53 -10.58
N ASP A 258 3.95 -0.12 -11.54
CA ASP A 258 3.98 -1.59 -11.67
C ASP A 258 5.38 -2.12 -11.91
N SER A 259 6.17 -1.44 -12.76
CA SER A 259 7.56 -1.83 -13.05
C SER A 259 8.42 -1.73 -11.79
N ILE A 260 8.33 -0.64 -11.03
CA ILE A 260 9.09 -0.45 -9.78
C ILE A 260 8.74 -1.54 -8.77
N ILE A 261 7.44 -1.80 -8.56
CA ILE A 261 7.00 -2.82 -7.58
C ILE A 261 7.46 -4.21 -8.01
N LYS A 262 7.34 -4.56 -9.30
CA LYS A 262 7.81 -5.86 -9.83
C LYS A 262 9.31 -6.03 -9.67
N GLN A 263 10.10 -5.00 -9.95
CA GLN A 263 11.55 -5.04 -9.77
C GLN A 263 11.92 -5.21 -8.31
N ALA A 264 11.30 -4.42 -7.41
CA ALA A 264 11.49 -4.55 -5.97
C ALA A 264 11.12 -5.95 -5.46
N PHE A 265 9.97 -6.48 -5.89
CA PHE A 265 9.54 -7.84 -5.54
C PHE A 265 10.55 -8.89 -6.01
N ASN A 266 11.00 -8.81 -7.27
CA ASN A 266 11.96 -9.77 -7.80
C ASN A 266 13.31 -9.73 -7.06
N ASN A 267 13.77 -8.53 -6.69
CA ASN A 267 15.00 -8.37 -5.88
C ASN A 267 14.84 -9.00 -4.50
N VAL A 268 13.77 -8.65 -3.79
CA VAL A 268 13.45 -9.22 -2.47
C VAL A 268 13.32 -10.75 -2.55
N PHE A 269 12.65 -11.26 -3.57
CA PHE A 269 12.49 -12.70 -3.78
C PHE A 269 13.85 -13.39 -4.05
N ALA A 270 14.73 -12.76 -4.84
CA ALA A 270 16.07 -13.30 -5.10
C ALA A 270 16.91 -13.38 -3.82
N ILE A 271 16.89 -12.33 -2.98
CA ILE A 271 17.56 -12.30 -1.67
C ILE A 271 17.00 -13.41 -0.76
N SER A 272 15.67 -13.50 -0.66
CA SER A 272 14.99 -14.54 0.12
C SER A 272 15.46 -15.94 -0.27
N ARG A 273 15.51 -16.23 -1.58
CA ARG A 273 15.96 -17.54 -2.09
C ARG A 273 17.45 -17.79 -1.87
N LYS A 274 18.28 -16.75 -2.07
CA LYS A 274 19.74 -16.85 -1.90
C LYS A 274 20.13 -17.21 -0.48
N TYR A 275 19.46 -16.58 0.51
CA TYR A 275 19.79 -16.76 1.92
C TYR A 275 18.85 -17.69 2.68
N ASN A 276 17.83 -18.24 2.01
CA ASN A 276 16.78 -19.09 2.60
C ASN A 276 16.11 -18.43 3.82
N ILE A 277 15.64 -17.19 3.61
CA ILE A 277 14.98 -16.36 4.64
C ILE A 277 13.61 -15.88 4.14
N SER A 278 12.78 -15.38 5.06
CA SER A 278 11.47 -14.83 4.70
C SER A 278 11.57 -13.61 3.77
N LEU A 279 10.48 -13.33 3.04
CA LEU A 279 10.41 -12.11 2.22
C LEU A 279 10.49 -10.85 3.06
N ARG A 280 9.99 -10.85 4.30
CA ARG A 280 10.11 -9.72 5.22
C ARG A 280 11.57 -9.43 5.56
N THR A 281 12.31 -10.44 6.03
CA THR A 281 13.74 -10.29 6.31
C THR A 281 14.51 -9.86 5.06
N ALA A 282 14.21 -10.45 3.91
CA ALA A 282 14.84 -10.10 2.64
C ALA A 282 14.55 -8.64 2.21
N ALA A 283 13.34 -8.14 2.46
CA ALA A 283 12.97 -6.76 2.17
C ALA A 283 13.74 -5.76 3.04
N TYR A 284 13.89 -6.06 4.34
CA TYR A 284 14.75 -5.25 5.24
C TYR A 284 16.21 -5.27 4.80
N ILE A 285 16.76 -6.44 4.45
CA ILE A 285 18.14 -6.53 3.94
C ILE A 285 18.31 -5.66 2.70
N ALA A 286 17.40 -5.75 1.72
CA ALA A 286 17.47 -4.94 0.50
C ALA A 286 17.43 -3.43 0.78
N ALA A 287 16.57 -3.00 1.72
CA ALA A 287 16.44 -1.60 2.09
C ALA A 287 17.66 -1.09 2.87
N ILE A 288 18.10 -1.83 3.89
CA ILE A 288 19.25 -1.45 4.73
C ILE A 288 20.53 -1.42 3.89
N ASP A 289 20.76 -2.43 3.05
CA ASP A 289 21.93 -2.46 2.16
C ASP A 289 21.99 -1.21 1.27
N LYS A 290 20.87 -0.86 0.63
CA LYS A 290 20.78 0.34 -0.22
C LYS A 290 21.09 1.62 0.55
N VAL A 291 20.51 1.81 1.72
CA VAL A 291 20.74 3.00 2.56
C VAL A 291 22.18 3.03 3.06
N SER A 292 22.70 1.91 3.57
CA SER A 292 24.08 1.79 4.07
C SER A 292 25.11 2.08 2.97
N ARG A 293 24.94 1.50 1.77
CA ARG A 293 25.84 1.77 0.63
C ARG A 293 25.79 3.25 0.24
N THR A 294 24.60 3.85 0.15
CA THR A 294 24.45 5.27 -0.17
C THR A 294 25.16 6.16 0.86
N TYR A 295 25.04 5.82 2.15
CA TYR A 295 25.72 6.55 3.22
C TYR A 295 27.25 6.45 3.06
N ARG A 296 27.79 5.26 2.84
CA ARG A 296 29.24 5.03 2.65
C ARG A 296 29.80 5.76 1.43
N TYR A 297 29.04 5.89 0.33
CA TYR A 297 29.46 6.69 -0.82
C TYR A 297 29.56 8.19 -0.48
N ARG A 298 28.71 8.68 0.42
CA ARG A 298 28.67 10.09 0.81
C ARG A 298 29.76 10.48 1.82
N ASP A 299 30.13 9.60 2.73
CA ASP A 299 31.14 9.85 3.75
C ASP A 299 32.58 9.47 3.33
N GLY A 300 32.74 8.95 2.10
CA GLY A 300 34.05 8.58 1.55
C GLY A 300 34.64 7.30 2.14
N SER A 301 33.91 6.55 2.98
CA SER A 301 34.40 5.30 3.60
C SER A 301 34.34 4.08 2.63
N PHE A 302 33.91 4.30 1.40
CA PHE A 302 33.81 3.26 0.37
C PHE A 302 35.04 3.27 -0.53
N THR A 303 35.94 2.27 -0.39
CA THR A 303 36.95 1.97 -1.40
C THR A 303 36.29 1.14 -2.52
N PHE A 304 36.32 1.65 -3.75
CA PHE A 304 35.77 0.96 -4.93
C PHE A 304 36.41 -0.44 -5.06
N GLN A 305 35.62 -1.50 -4.86
CA GLN A 305 35.94 -2.80 -5.41
C GLN A 305 35.27 -2.88 -6.79
N LYS A 306 36.04 -3.26 -7.80
CA LYS A 306 35.70 -3.27 -9.25
C LYS A 306 34.44 -4.08 -9.66
N ASN A 307 33.70 -4.68 -8.70
CA ASN A 307 32.57 -5.59 -8.93
C ASN A 307 31.21 -4.98 -8.59
N ASP A 308 31.12 -3.67 -8.31
CA ASP A 308 29.87 -3.04 -7.85
C ASP A 308 29.05 -2.35 -8.95
N GLU A 309 29.45 -2.42 -10.22
CA GLU A 309 28.76 -1.73 -11.33
C GLU A 309 27.67 -2.56 -12.03
N ASP A 310 27.54 -3.87 -11.74
CA ASP A 310 26.62 -4.79 -12.44
C ASP A 310 25.63 -5.51 -11.50
N SER A 311 24.90 -4.79 -10.64
CA SER A 311 23.80 -5.43 -9.90
C SER A 311 22.57 -4.52 -9.74
#